data_e2ac98180c6ee802924fda776b052ef3
#
_entry.id   e2ac98180c6ee802924fda776b052ef3
#
_cell.length_a   1.000
_cell.length_b   1.000
_cell.length_c   1.000
_cell.angle_alpha   90.00
_cell.angle_beta   90.00
_cell.angle_gamma   90.00
#
_symmetry.space_group_name_H-M   'P 1'
#
loop_
_entity.id
_entity.type
_entity.pdbx_description
1 polymer ?
#
loop_
_entity_poly.entity_id
_entity_poly.type
_entity_poly.pdbx_seq_one_letter_code
_entity_poly.pdbx_strand_id
1 'polypeptide(L)'
;LDETYVDGIILTASNTRKEQLRYNAYRDLFEFKVDGQARVLDPSTTIKKVNLGEETFVVEKYVTDKGIAKYGYFTLLDSGKANLFSKKSVKFTPGMKGRALDGGDQPAEYRRAPDEFYFKVNGSDLVEIRSVKSMIAAFPDKQEELSAFARKEKISPRNILK
;
A
#
# COMPACT_ATOMS: atom_id res chain seq x y z
N LEU A 1 -14.71 -3.54 -0.11
CA LEU A 1 -13.85 -3.30 -1.28
C LEU A 1 -14.62 -2.40 -2.22
N ASP A 2 -14.00 -1.32 -2.67
CA ASP A 2 -14.66 -0.42 -3.62
C ASP A 2 -14.68 -1.11 -4.99
N GLU A 3 -15.88 -1.36 -5.53
CA GLU A 3 -16.08 -1.99 -6.83
C GLU A 3 -16.23 -0.94 -7.95
N THR A 4 -16.26 0.35 -7.59
CA THR A 4 -16.52 1.44 -8.50
C THR A 4 -15.28 1.81 -9.29
N TYR A 5 -15.43 1.93 -10.61
CA TYR A 5 -14.40 2.52 -11.46
C TYR A 5 -14.52 4.04 -11.41
N VAL A 6 -13.41 4.72 -11.22
CA VAL A 6 -13.34 6.19 -11.21
C VAL A 6 -12.27 6.68 -12.17
N ASP A 7 -12.37 7.94 -12.58
CA ASP A 7 -11.38 8.55 -13.46
C ASP A 7 -10.00 8.55 -12.81
N GLY A 8 -9.01 8.07 -13.55
CA GLY A 8 -7.63 8.04 -13.10
C GLY A 8 -6.64 8.27 -14.23
N ILE A 9 -5.38 8.47 -13.84
CA ILE A 9 -4.29 8.75 -14.77
C ILE A 9 -3.16 7.74 -14.53
N ILE A 10 -2.79 7.03 -15.59
CA ILE A 10 -1.63 6.14 -15.60
C ILE A 10 -0.48 6.87 -16.29
N LEU A 11 0.61 7.09 -15.58
CA LEU A 11 1.86 7.64 -16.11
C LEU A 11 2.89 6.52 -16.22
N THR A 12 3.35 6.26 -17.43
CA THR A 12 4.46 5.34 -17.72
C THR A 12 5.71 6.11 -18.14
N ALA A 13 6.79 5.40 -18.41
CA ALA A 13 8.02 6.02 -18.92
C ALA A 13 7.83 6.73 -20.28
N SER A 14 6.88 6.26 -21.11
CA SER A 14 6.68 6.71 -22.49
C SER A 14 5.33 7.36 -22.75
N ASN A 15 4.35 7.23 -21.87
CA ASN A 15 2.97 7.64 -22.15
C ASN A 15 2.21 8.04 -20.88
N THR A 16 1.19 8.87 -21.08
CA THR A 16 0.17 9.22 -20.06
C THR A 16 -1.19 8.84 -20.62
N ARG A 17 -1.97 8.06 -19.86
CA ARG A 17 -3.31 7.60 -20.24
C ARG A 17 -4.31 8.00 -19.17
N LYS A 18 -5.48 8.46 -19.60
CA LYS A 18 -6.66 8.64 -18.74
C LYS A 18 -7.58 7.45 -18.92
N GLU A 19 -7.95 6.80 -17.85
CA GLU A 19 -8.76 5.59 -17.88
C GLU A 19 -9.72 5.57 -16.68
N GLN A 20 -10.79 4.78 -16.81
CA GLN A 20 -11.63 4.41 -15.66
C GLN A 20 -10.93 3.29 -14.90
N LEU A 21 -10.45 3.59 -13.69
CA LEU A 21 -9.62 2.71 -12.88
C LEU A 21 -10.33 2.30 -11.58
N ARG A 22 -9.98 1.12 -11.08
CA ARG A 22 -10.18 0.75 -9.68
C ARG A 22 -8.96 0.00 -9.15
N TYR A 23 -8.63 0.19 -7.88
CA TYR A 23 -7.54 -0.52 -7.23
C TYR A 23 -8.05 -1.75 -6.50
N ASN A 24 -7.52 -2.92 -6.84
CA ASN A 24 -7.79 -4.18 -6.15
C ASN A 24 -6.70 -4.44 -5.13
N ALA A 25 -6.92 -4.03 -3.88
CA ALA A 25 -5.93 -4.14 -2.81
C ALA A 25 -5.61 -5.59 -2.41
N TYR A 26 -6.52 -6.55 -2.63
CA TYR A 26 -6.26 -7.97 -2.36
C TYR A 26 -5.27 -8.57 -3.35
N ARG A 27 -5.40 -8.23 -4.64
CA ARG A 27 -4.53 -8.70 -5.71
C ARG A 27 -3.33 -7.79 -5.95
N ASP A 28 -3.33 -6.58 -5.36
CA ASP A 28 -2.32 -5.55 -5.54
C ASP A 28 -2.13 -5.15 -7.02
N LEU A 29 -3.24 -4.85 -7.69
CA LEU A 29 -3.25 -4.43 -9.09
C LEU A 29 -4.34 -3.39 -9.35
N PHE A 30 -4.20 -2.63 -10.44
CA PHE A 30 -5.29 -1.82 -10.97
C PHE A 30 -6.05 -2.59 -12.04
N GLU A 31 -7.35 -2.37 -12.07
CA GLU A 31 -8.24 -2.82 -13.14
C GLU A 31 -8.74 -1.60 -13.91
N PHE A 32 -8.85 -1.70 -15.22
CA PHE A 32 -9.37 -0.66 -16.11
C PHE A 32 -10.19 -1.30 -17.22
N LYS A 33 -11.03 -0.49 -17.90
CA LYS A 33 -11.88 -0.97 -18.97
C LYS A 33 -11.38 -0.48 -20.32
N VAL A 34 -11.29 -1.40 -21.29
CA VAL A 34 -11.05 -1.11 -22.70
C VAL A 34 -12.16 -1.78 -23.48
N ASP A 35 -12.93 -1.00 -24.23
CA ASP A 35 -14.07 -1.49 -25.02
C ASP A 35 -15.05 -2.35 -24.20
N GLY A 36 -15.30 -1.93 -22.94
CA GLY A 36 -16.17 -2.64 -22.01
C GLY A 36 -15.54 -3.87 -21.34
N GLN A 37 -14.37 -4.31 -21.75
CA GLN A 37 -13.66 -5.45 -21.18
C GLN A 37 -12.70 -5.01 -20.06
N ALA A 38 -12.74 -5.72 -18.92
CA ALA A 38 -11.80 -5.50 -17.83
C ALA A 38 -10.40 -5.96 -18.24
N ARG A 39 -9.42 -5.08 -18.02
CA ARG A 39 -7.99 -5.33 -18.16
C ARG A 39 -7.32 -5.09 -16.83
N VAL A 40 -6.14 -5.68 -16.64
CA VAL A 40 -5.34 -5.52 -15.43
C VAL A 40 -4.05 -4.77 -15.73
N LEU A 41 -3.62 -3.98 -14.75
CA LEU A 41 -2.34 -3.30 -14.74
C LEU A 41 -1.57 -3.81 -13.54
N ASP A 42 -0.70 -4.78 -13.78
CA ASP A 42 0.19 -5.32 -12.76
C ASP A 42 1.30 -4.31 -12.40
N PRO A 43 1.79 -4.29 -11.13
CA PRO A 43 2.88 -3.43 -10.76
C PRO A 43 4.16 -3.81 -11.53
N SER A 44 4.71 -2.86 -12.26
CA SER A 44 5.93 -3.03 -13.05
C SER A 44 6.77 -1.77 -13.07
N THR A 45 8.05 -1.90 -13.39
CA THR A 45 9.01 -0.78 -13.46
C THR A 45 8.71 0.23 -14.57
N THR A 46 7.86 -0.12 -15.52
CA THR A 46 7.42 0.80 -16.58
C THR A 46 6.40 1.82 -16.09
N ILE A 47 5.69 1.51 -15.00
CA ILE A 47 4.71 2.41 -14.38
C ILE A 47 5.47 3.36 -13.46
N LYS A 48 5.33 4.67 -13.72
CA LYS A 48 5.90 5.71 -12.87
C LYS A 48 4.95 6.12 -11.76
N LYS A 49 3.67 6.27 -12.12
CA LYS A 49 2.63 6.74 -11.21
C LYS A 49 1.24 6.34 -11.70
N VAL A 50 0.34 6.10 -10.78
CA VAL A 50 -1.11 6.03 -11.04
C VAL A 50 -1.79 7.00 -10.09
N ASN A 51 -2.52 7.98 -10.61
CA ASN A 51 -3.36 8.86 -9.82
C ASN A 51 -4.80 8.34 -9.86
N LEU A 52 -5.41 8.16 -8.71
CA LEU A 52 -6.78 7.68 -8.53
C LEU A 52 -7.48 8.57 -7.48
N GLY A 53 -8.35 9.47 -7.92
CA GLY A 53 -8.89 10.51 -7.05
C GLY A 53 -7.75 11.38 -6.48
N GLU A 54 -7.70 11.50 -5.15
CA GLU A 54 -6.66 12.26 -4.45
C GLU A 54 -5.41 11.42 -4.15
N GLU A 55 -5.47 10.10 -4.37
CA GLU A 55 -4.36 9.21 -4.07
C GLU A 55 -3.38 9.11 -5.25
N THR A 56 -2.10 9.15 -4.93
CA THR A 56 -1.01 8.90 -5.87
C THR A 56 -0.36 7.57 -5.52
N PHE A 57 -0.42 6.62 -6.45
CA PHE A 57 0.23 5.32 -6.33
C PHE A 57 1.53 5.30 -7.13
N VAL A 58 2.56 4.70 -6.56
CA VAL A 58 3.84 4.41 -7.21
C VAL A 58 4.15 2.93 -7.10
N VAL A 59 5.02 2.44 -7.97
CA VAL A 59 5.48 1.05 -7.93
C VAL A 59 6.83 1.00 -7.23
N GLU A 60 6.90 0.19 -6.17
CA GLU A 60 8.15 -0.04 -5.44
C GLU A 60 8.44 -1.54 -5.31
N LYS A 61 9.73 -1.88 -5.25
CA LYS A 61 10.18 -3.23 -4.92
C LYS A 61 10.21 -3.40 -3.41
N TYR A 62 9.63 -4.48 -2.93
CA TYR A 62 9.61 -4.80 -1.50
C TYR A 62 9.74 -6.30 -1.25
N VAL A 63 10.00 -6.67 -0.01
CA VAL A 63 10.07 -8.06 0.43
C VAL A 63 8.84 -8.35 1.28
N THR A 64 8.11 -9.40 0.91
CA THR A 64 6.93 -9.86 1.66
C THR A 64 7.34 -10.52 2.98
N ASP A 65 6.39 -10.74 3.90
CA ASP A 65 6.62 -11.48 5.16
C ASP A 65 7.17 -12.90 4.93
N LYS A 66 6.95 -13.46 3.73
CA LYS A 66 7.51 -14.78 3.33
C LYS A 66 8.92 -14.70 2.74
N GLY A 67 9.56 -13.52 2.75
CA GLY A 67 10.88 -13.31 2.19
C GLY A 67 10.93 -13.22 0.66
N ILE A 68 9.80 -13.10 -0.02
CA ILE A 68 9.73 -13.03 -1.48
C ILE A 68 9.80 -11.57 -1.93
N ALA A 69 10.82 -11.26 -2.75
CA ALA A 69 10.94 -9.94 -3.38
C ALA A 69 9.98 -9.82 -4.56
N LYS A 70 9.18 -8.76 -4.58
CA LYS A 70 8.26 -8.44 -5.69
C LYS A 70 8.03 -6.94 -5.82
N TYR A 71 7.41 -6.52 -6.91
CA TYR A 71 6.89 -5.17 -7.08
C TYR A 71 5.46 -5.09 -6.53
N GLY A 72 5.09 -3.93 -6.01
CA GLY A 72 3.75 -3.65 -5.54
C GLY A 72 3.38 -2.19 -5.69
N TYR A 73 2.09 -1.89 -5.60
CA TYR A 73 1.59 -0.52 -5.55
C TYR A 73 1.61 -0.01 -4.11
N PHE A 74 2.08 1.22 -3.96
CA PHE A 74 2.14 1.96 -2.69
C PHE A 74 1.54 3.34 -2.89
N THR A 75 0.68 3.77 -1.99
CA THR A 75 0.22 5.16 -1.95
C THR A 75 1.34 6.03 -1.41
N LEU A 76 1.77 7.03 -2.18
CA LEU A 76 2.73 8.03 -1.76
C LEU A 76 2.02 9.03 -0.83
N LEU A 77 2.42 9.07 0.44
CA LEU A 77 1.84 9.96 1.46
C LEU A 77 2.61 11.28 1.56
N ASP A 78 3.94 11.19 1.50
CA ASP A 78 4.84 12.35 1.56
C ASP A 78 6.10 12.09 0.76
N SER A 79 6.73 13.15 0.26
CA SER A 79 7.93 13.09 -0.56
C SER A 79 8.94 14.16 -0.19
N GLY A 80 10.23 13.80 -0.21
CA GLY A 80 11.31 14.70 0.15
C GLY A 80 12.65 13.96 0.22
N LYS A 81 13.45 14.24 1.23
CA LYS A 81 14.70 13.48 1.50
C LYS A 81 14.42 12.02 1.89
N ALA A 82 13.27 11.78 2.47
CA ALA A 82 12.69 10.47 2.67
C ALA A 82 11.24 10.50 2.16
N ASN A 83 10.83 9.45 1.46
CA ASN A 83 9.45 9.30 1.02
C ASN A 83 8.72 8.39 1.99
N LEU A 84 7.47 8.74 2.30
CA LEU A 84 6.57 7.95 3.14
C LEU A 84 5.48 7.32 2.26
N PHE A 85 5.22 6.06 2.50
CA PHE A 85 4.25 5.30 1.73
C PHE A 85 3.29 4.55 2.64
N SER A 86 2.07 4.30 2.15
CA SER A 86 1.19 3.28 2.69
C SER A 86 0.90 2.19 1.68
N LYS A 87 0.68 0.97 2.17
CA LYS A 87 0.23 -0.17 1.38
C LYS A 87 -1.09 -0.65 1.94
N LYS A 88 -2.13 -0.63 1.10
CA LYS A 88 -3.45 -1.13 1.47
C LYS A 88 -3.39 -2.64 1.62
N SER A 89 -3.92 -3.15 2.73
CA SER A 89 -3.93 -4.58 3.05
C SER A 89 -5.36 -5.11 3.14
N VAL A 90 -5.59 -6.30 2.59
CA VAL A 90 -6.87 -7.01 2.61
C VAL A 90 -6.64 -8.46 2.98
N LYS A 91 -7.37 -8.95 3.96
CA LYS A 91 -7.36 -10.34 4.38
C LYS A 91 -8.57 -11.08 3.81
N PHE A 92 -8.32 -12.27 3.30
CA PHE A 92 -9.35 -13.20 2.90
C PHE A 92 -9.57 -14.24 4.00
N THR A 93 -10.83 -14.41 4.42
CA THR A 93 -11.25 -15.47 5.33
C THR A 93 -12.11 -16.45 4.54
N PRO A 94 -11.69 -17.70 4.36
CA PRO A 94 -12.52 -18.71 3.70
C PRO A 94 -13.83 -18.93 4.44
N GLY A 95 -14.89 -19.18 3.70
CA GLY A 95 -16.16 -19.59 4.29
C GLY A 95 -16.03 -20.95 4.99
N MET A 96 -16.77 -21.13 6.05
CA MET A 96 -16.85 -22.41 6.78
C MET A 96 -18.30 -22.88 6.79
N LYS A 97 -18.48 -24.22 6.55
CA LYS A 97 -19.79 -24.86 6.77
C LYS A 97 -19.99 -25.02 8.27
N GLY A 98 -21.04 -24.38 8.78
CA GLY A 98 -21.43 -24.51 10.18
C GLY A 98 -21.97 -25.91 10.47
N ARG A 99 -21.73 -26.41 11.66
CA ARG A 99 -22.49 -27.55 12.20
C ARG A 99 -23.83 -27.03 12.74
N ALA A 100 -24.86 -27.86 12.73
CA ALA A 100 -26.24 -27.46 13.12
C ALA A 100 -26.34 -26.82 14.52
N LEU A 101 -25.31 -26.96 15.37
CA LEU A 101 -25.22 -26.37 16.71
C LEU A 101 -24.41 -25.06 16.77
N ASP A 102 -23.68 -24.68 15.70
CA ASP A 102 -22.71 -23.58 15.73
C ASP A 102 -23.17 -22.33 14.94
N GLY A 103 -24.45 -22.14 14.70
CA GLY A 103 -25.00 -20.88 14.15
C GLY A 103 -25.03 -20.77 12.62
N GLY A 104 -24.81 -21.86 11.86
CA GLY A 104 -24.97 -21.88 10.41
C GLY A 104 -23.69 -21.63 9.61
N ASP A 105 -23.81 -21.66 8.28
CA ASP A 105 -22.70 -21.45 7.35
C ASP A 105 -22.14 -20.01 7.44
N GLN A 106 -20.83 -19.89 7.51
CA GLN A 106 -20.14 -18.60 7.44
C GLN A 106 -19.64 -18.41 6.00
N PRO A 107 -20.08 -17.35 5.30
CA PRO A 107 -19.62 -17.07 3.96
C PRO A 107 -18.13 -16.65 3.94
N ALA A 108 -17.49 -16.86 2.80
CA ALA A 108 -16.15 -16.32 2.58
C ALA A 108 -16.20 -14.78 2.57
N GLU A 109 -15.22 -14.14 3.18
CA GLU A 109 -15.20 -12.70 3.36
C GLU A 109 -13.82 -12.09 3.09
N TYR A 110 -13.83 -10.92 2.43
CA TYR A 110 -12.68 -10.04 2.31
C TYR A 110 -12.82 -8.89 3.30
N ARG A 111 -11.87 -8.76 4.21
CA ARG A 111 -11.84 -7.67 5.20
C ARG A 111 -10.64 -6.78 4.95
N ARG A 112 -10.87 -5.46 4.98
CA ARG A 112 -9.77 -4.51 5.03
C ARG A 112 -8.99 -4.70 6.33
N ALA A 113 -7.68 -4.89 6.22
CA ALA A 113 -6.74 -4.87 7.34
C ALA A 113 -6.18 -3.43 7.49
N PRO A 114 -5.55 -3.10 8.63
CA PRO A 114 -4.79 -1.86 8.76
C PRO A 114 -3.76 -1.74 7.65
N ASP A 115 -3.60 -0.52 7.14
CA ASP A 115 -2.58 -0.23 6.13
C ASP A 115 -1.18 -0.43 6.72
N GLU A 116 -0.28 -0.94 5.93
CA GLU A 116 1.14 -1.09 6.25
C GLU A 116 1.87 0.17 5.82
N PHE A 117 2.82 0.65 6.62
CA PHE A 117 3.58 1.86 6.33
C PHE A 117 5.02 1.53 6.01
N TYR A 118 5.56 2.27 5.05
CA TYR A 118 6.91 2.11 4.56
C TYR A 118 7.57 3.47 4.38
N PHE A 119 8.89 3.50 4.48
CA PHE A 119 9.65 4.67 4.09
C PHE A 119 10.84 4.26 3.21
N LYS A 120 11.36 5.24 2.45
CA LYS A 120 12.51 5.08 1.58
C LYS A 120 13.33 6.37 1.60
N VAL A 121 14.57 6.26 2.03
CA VAL A 121 15.54 7.35 1.89
C VAL A 121 16.14 7.28 0.48
N ASN A 122 16.51 8.40 -0.11
CA ASN A 122 17.05 8.45 -1.46
C ASN A 122 18.18 7.41 -1.67
N GLY A 123 18.01 6.55 -2.67
CA GLY A 123 18.97 5.50 -3.02
C GLY A 123 18.95 4.25 -2.15
N SER A 124 18.10 4.18 -1.11
CA SER A 124 17.96 2.99 -0.27
C SER A 124 16.84 2.05 -0.73
N ASP A 125 16.77 0.88 -0.12
CA ASP A 125 15.64 -0.02 -0.23
C ASP A 125 14.42 0.51 0.56
N LEU A 126 13.24 0.03 0.19
CA LEU A 126 12.00 0.30 0.91
C LEU A 126 11.99 -0.45 2.25
N VAL A 127 11.74 0.27 3.34
CA VAL A 127 11.77 -0.27 4.71
C VAL A 127 10.38 -0.16 5.34
N GLU A 128 9.86 -1.28 5.85
CA GLU A 128 8.60 -1.32 6.57
C GLU A 128 8.72 -0.66 7.94
N ILE A 129 7.75 0.20 8.29
CA ILE A 129 7.65 0.85 9.60
C ILE A 129 6.87 -0.05 10.55
N ARG A 130 7.57 -0.94 11.25
CA ARG A 130 6.96 -1.79 12.28
C ARG A 130 6.91 -1.12 13.65
N SER A 131 7.77 -0.14 13.88
CA SER A 131 7.83 0.61 15.13
C SER A 131 8.54 1.95 14.93
N VAL A 132 8.32 2.90 15.84
CA VAL A 132 9.06 4.17 15.88
C VAL A 132 10.57 3.90 16.01
N LYS A 133 10.94 2.89 16.79
CA LYS A 133 12.36 2.52 16.98
C LYS A 133 12.99 2.03 15.66
N SER A 134 12.29 1.22 14.87
CA SER A 134 12.81 0.74 13.57
C SER A 134 12.95 1.89 12.56
N MET A 135 12.03 2.86 12.58
CA MET A 135 12.12 4.05 11.75
C MET A 135 13.33 4.91 12.13
N ILE A 136 13.53 5.18 13.44
CA ILE A 136 14.64 5.98 13.92
C ILE A 136 15.99 5.32 13.59
N ALA A 137 16.07 3.99 13.67
CA ALA A 137 17.30 3.23 13.37
C ALA A 137 17.79 3.39 11.93
N ALA A 138 16.91 3.77 11.01
CA ALA A 138 17.27 4.03 9.61
C ALA A 138 18.01 5.39 9.41
N PHE A 139 18.06 6.22 10.45
CA PHE A 139 18.73 7.53 10.43
C PHE A 139 19.80 7.60 11.55
N PRO A 140 20.92 6.87 11.39
CA PRO A 140 21.93 6.74 12.46
C PRO A 140 22.46 8.08 12.96
N ASP A 141 22.64 9.04 12.04
CA ASP A 141 23.18 10.38 12.37
C ASP A 141 22.18 11.28 13.13
N LYS A 142 20.91 10.87 13.27
CA LYS A 142 19.83 11.66 13.86
C LYS A 142 19.06 10.92 14.95
N GLN A 143 19.58 9.80 15.44
CA GLN A 143 18.85 8.93 16.38
C GLN A 143 18.45 9.65 17.68
N GLU A 144 19.34 10.47 18.25
CA GLU A 144 19.05 11.21 19.48
C GLU A 144 17.97 12.25 19.26
N GLU A 145 18.10 13.06 18.20
CA GLU A 145 17.15 14.11 17.83
C GLU A 145 15.75 13.51 17.57
N LEU A 146 15.68 12.46 16.73
CA LEU A 146 14.43 11.78 16.38
C LEU A 146 13.81 11.06 17.59
N SER A 147 14.62 10.49 18.48
CA SER A 147 14.14 9.86 19.71
C SER A 147 13.54 10.88 20.67
N ALA A 148 14.19 12.03 20.84
CA ALA A 148 13.68 13.13 21.66
C ALA A 148 12.37 13.69 21.08
N PHE A 149 12.32 13.91 19.77
CA PHE A 149 11.13 14.36 19.07
C PHE A 149 9.97 13.38 19.23
N ALA A 150 10.21 12.08 18.98
CA ALA A 150 9.19 11.05 19.10
C ALA A 150 8.59 10.94 20.51
N ARG A 151 9.42 11.13 21.56
CA ARG A 151 8.96 11.17 22.96
C ARG A 151 8.12 12.42 23.24
N LYS A 152 8.61 13.58 22.82
CA LYS A 152 7.93 14.86 23.00
C LYS A 152 6.53 14.85 22.34
N GLU A 153 6.46 14.42 21.09
CA GLU A 153 5.22 14.39 20.32
C GLU A 153 4.39 13.11 20.56
N LYS A 154 4.82 12.23 21.47
CA LYS A 154 4.15 10.95 21.79
C LYS A 154 3.83 10.12 20.54
N ILE A 155 4.76 10.08 19.58
CA ILE A 155 4.59 9.36 18.32
C ILE A 155 4.57 7.87 18.60
N SER A 156 3.58 7.20 18.03
CA SER A 156 3.43 5.74 18.06
C SER A 156 3.03 5.23 16.67
N PRO A 157 3.20 3.92 16.35
CA PRO A 157 2.75 3.37 15.07
C PRO A 157 1.26 3.59 14.78
N ARG A 158 0.46 3.84 15.83
CA ARG A 158 -0.98 4.06 15.72
C ARG A 158 -1.37 5.51 15.38
N ASN A 159 -0.44 6.45 15.53
CA ASN A 159 -0.70 7.88 15.32
C ASN A 159 0.33 8.56 14.39
N ILE A 160 1.09 7.79 13.62
CA ILE A 160 2.04 8.29 12.61
C ILE A 160 1.37 9.18 11.56
N LEU A 161 0.06 9.02 11.34
CA LEU A 161 -0.74 9.77 10.36
C LEU A 161 -1.64 10.84 11.00
N LYS A 162 -1.44 11.18 12.25
CA LYS A 162 -2.09 12.34 12.88
C LYS A 162 -1.18 13.54 12.80
#